data_32064097667b7e93dd2ccaafefc09f90
#
_entry.id   32064097667b7e93dd2ccaafefc09f90
#
_cell.length_a   1.000
_cell.length_b   1.000
_cell.length_c   1.000
_cell.angle_alpha   90.00
_cell.angle_beta   90.00
_cell.angle_gamma   90.00
#
_symmetry.space_group_name_H-M   'P 1'
#
loop_
_entity.id
_entity.type
_entity.pdbx_description
1 polymer ?
#
loop_
_entity_poly.entity_id
_entity_poly.type
_entity_poly.pdbx_seq_one_letter_code
_entity_poly.pdbx_strand_id
1 'polypeptide(L)'
;MRGQARHWSQIGEAGAVAGLWFMYALYRLAGRLPFRIVLYPVVAYYWLAYPAARRASREYLANLQHATGALGREPGPRDTLRHFLSFADTILDKMLAVGGRYRFDRLRFVGRAELEAQMKSGRGALLVTAHIGCLEMCQALADAPHLKLTVLVHTLHAERFNRILERLAPGRAMRLLQVTELTPATAVLLAQRIDAGEFVAIAGDRVPVQAGRASTVDAPFLGRPAPFPTGAYVLASLLKCPLVMMGCIRQGDTHEIVFERLADAVRLPRADRRAACAAYAADFAQRLERLLARAPYEWFNFYSFWDQPGGAAAPAMHD
;
A
#
# COMPACT_ATOMS: atom_id res chain seq x y z
N MET A 1 9.99 28.98 -15.46
CA MET A 1 9.65 27.66 -16.01
C MET A 1 9.88 26.60 -14.92
N ARG A 2 8.82 26.23 -14.18
CA ARG A 2 8.89 25.19 -13.15
C ARG A 2 8.90 23.84 -13.88
N GLY A 3 10.01 23.10 -13.80
CA GLY A 3 10.14 21.76 -14.39
C GLY A 3 9.09 20.85 -13.80
N GLN A 4 8.19 20.35 -14.65
CA GLN A 4 7.27 19.27 -14.29
C GLN A 4 8.08 18.10 -13.77
N ALA A 5 7.89 17.74 -12.50
CA ALA A 5 8.46 16.53 -11.91
C ALA A 5 7.98 15.35 -12.76
N ARG A 6 8.90 14.67 -13.44
CA ARG A 6 8.58 13.46 -14.19
C ARG A 6 7.86 12.48 -13.26
N HIS A 7 6.65 12.12 -13.64
CA HIS A 7 5.80 11.20 -12.90
C HIS A 7 6.51 9.83 -12.81
N TRP A 8 6.42 9.17 -11.67
CA TRP A 8 7.00 7.84 -11.41
C TRP A 8 6.66 6.79 -12.49
N SER A 9 5.56 6.99 -13.22
CA SER A 9 5.09 6.12 -14.30
C SER A 9 5.93 6.15 -15.58
N GLN A 10 6.93 7.04 -15.69
CA GLN A 10 7.75 7.22 -16.92
C GLN A 10 9.14 6.58 -16.84
N ILE A 11 9.43 5.81 -15.80
CA ILE A 11 10.72 5.12 -15.64
C ILE A 11 10.73 3.90 -16.57
N GLY A 12 11.76 3.81 -17.44
CA GLY A 12 11.92 2.77 -18.47
C GLY A 12 11.83 1.34 -17.92
N GLU A 13 10.80 0.61 -18.33
CA GLU A 13 10.29 -0.58 -17.65
C GLU A 13 10.91 -1.91 -18.11
N ALA A 14 11.44 -2.00 -19.33
CA ALA A 14 11.93 -3.28 -19.88
C ALA A 14 13.19 -3.79 -19.14
N GLY A 15 14.10 -2.90 -18.77
CA GLY A 15 15.28 -3.24 -17.98
C GLY A 15 14.97 -3.65 -16.54
N ALA A 16 13.89 -3.06 -15.96
CA ALA A 16 13.47 -3.37 -14.59
C ALA A 16 12.96 -4.82 -14.45
N VAL A 17 12.21 -5.33 -15.42
CA VAL A 17 11.67 -6.71 -15.41
C VAL A 17 12.81 -7.73 -15.50
N ALA A 18 13.78 -7.53 -16.41
CA ALA A 18 14.94 -8.42 -16.53
C ALA A 18 15.80 -8.40 -15.25
N GLY A 19 16.01 -7.21 -14.67
CA GLY A 19 16.69 -7.05 -13.38
C GLY A 19 15.99 -7.79 -12.24
N LEU A 20 14.68 -7.73 -12.15
CA LEU A 20 13.90 -8.45 -11.14
C LEU A 20 14.07 -9.98 -11.27
N TRP A 21 14.00 -10.52 -12.50
CA TRP A 21 14.23 -11.94 -12.74
C TRP A 21 15.65 -12.37 -12.43
N PHE A 22 16.64 -11.56 -12.80
CA PHE A 22 18.03 -11.80 -12.44
C PHE A 22 18.24 -11.85 -10.93
N MET A 23 17.72 -10.86 -10.21
CA MET A 23 17.81 -10.79 -8.76
C MET A 23 17.09 -11.97 -8.08
N TYR A 24 15.94 -12.37 -8.60
CA TYR A 24 15.21 -13.54 -8.10
C TYR A 24 15.98 -14.84 -8.37
N ALA A 25 16.57 -15.01 -9.56
CA ALA A 25 17.41 -16.16 -9.89
C ALA A 25 18.66 -16.21 -9.00
N LEU A 26 19.31 -15.08 -8.77
CA LEU A 26 20.46 -14.98 -7.87
C LEU A 26 20.10 -15.41 -6.44
N TYR A 27 18.98 -14.93 -5.94
CA TYR A 27 18.48 -15.39 -4.64
C TYR A 27 18.23 -16.91 -4.63
N ARG A 28 17.62 -17.43 -5.69
CA ARG A 28 17.32 -18.87 -5.81
C ARG A 28 18.54 -19.77 -5.83
N LEU A 29 19.61 -19.33 -6.47
CA LEU A 29 20.84 -20.12 -6.68
C LEU A 29 21.83 -19.96 -5.52
N ALA A 30 21.94 -18.76 -4.97
CA ALA A 30 23.00 -18.40 -4.04
C ALA A 30 22.48 -17.93 -2.65
N GLY A 31 21.17 -17.80 -2.46
CA GLY A 31 20.57 -17.40 -1.21
C GLY A 31 20.56 -15.89 -0.94
N ARG A 32 20.23 -15.51 0.30
CA ARG A 32 19.94 -14.11 0.68
C ARG A 32 21.21 -13.23 0.76
N LEU A 33 22.36 -13.79 1.11
CA LEU A 33 23.57 -13.01 1.28
C LEU A 33 24.13 -12.49 -0.06
N PRO A 34 24.38 -13.33 -1.09
CA PRO A 34 24.77 -12.84 -2.41
C PRO A 34 23.72 -11.93 -3.06
N PHE A 35 22.43 -12.20 -2.88
CA PHE A 35 21.38 -11.32 -3.32
C PHE A 35 21.56 -9.89 -2.74
N ARG A 36 21.79 -9.77 -1.42
CA ARG A 36 21.99 -8.46 -0.79
C ARG A 36 23.26 -7.77 -1.27
N ILE A 37 24.35 -8.50 -1.46
CA ILE A 37 25.61 -7.92 -1.99
C ILE A 37 25.36 -7.23 -3.34
N VAL A 38 24.56 -7.83 -4.23
CA VAL A 38 24.22 -7.23 -5.53
C VAL A 38 23.13 -6.16 -5.40
N LEU A 39 22.20 -6.32 -4.46
CA LEU A 39 21.12 -5.36 -4.25
C LEU A 39 21.64 -3.98 -3.81
N TYR A 40 22.64 -3.94 -2.91
CA TYR A 40 23.17 -2.68 -2.39
C TYR A 40 23.67 -1.71 -3.48
N PRO A 41 24.55 -2.09 -4.41
CA PRO A 41 24.98 -1.19 -5.48
C PRO A 41 23.86 -0.80 -6.44
N VAL A 42 22.89 -1.70 -6.71
CA VAL A 42 21.72 -1.39 -7.53
C VAL A 42 20.87 -0.32 -6.85
N VAL A 43 20.57 -0.49 -5.58
CA VAL A 43 19.78 0.50 -4.80
C VAL A 43 20.55 1.81 -4.66
N ALA A 44 21.86 1.78 -4.40
CA ALA A 44 22.69 2.97 -4.32
C ALA A 44 22.66 3.75 -5.63
N TYR A 45 22.73 3.07 -6.79
CA TYR A 45 22.58 3.71 -8.10
C TYR A 45 21.21 4.43 -8.22
N TYR A 46 20.09 3.75 -7.92
CA TYR A 46 18.77 4.37 -7.97
C TYR A 46 18.63 5.53 -6.97
N TRP A 47 19.17 5.39 -5.77
CA TRP A 47 19.17 6.44 -4.77
C TRP A 47 19.94 7.69 -5.23
N LEU A 48 21.07 7.52 -5.94
CA LEU A 48 21.85 8.62 -6.54
C LEU A 48 21.13 9.23 -7.76
N ALA A 49 20.60 8.37 -8.65
CA ALA A 49 20.03 8.79 -9.93
C ALA A 49 18.66 9.48 -9.81
N TYR A 50 17.92 9.24 -8.72
CA TYR A 50 16.56 9.77 -8.55
C TYR A 50 16.43 10.75 -7.36
N PRO A 51 16.92 12.00 -7.50
CA PRO A 51 16.91 12.97 -6.40
C PRO A 51 15.50 13.36 -5.94
N ALA A 52 14.49 13.32 -6.82
CA ALA A 52 13.10 13.59 -6.46
C ALA A 52 12.57 12.54 -5.47
N ALA A 53 12.77 11.25 -5.75
CA ALA A 53 12.37 10.17 -4.86
C ALA A 53 13.10 10.23 -3.51
N ARG A 54 14.38 10.63 -3.52
CA ARG A 54 15.18 10.81 -2.32
C ARG A 54 14.67 11.98 -1.47
N ARG A 55 14.25 13.11 -2.09
CA ARG A 55 13.62 14.22 -1.39
C ARG A 55 12.28 13.81 -0.77
N ALA A 56 11.42 13.13 -1.52
CA ALA A 56 10.15 12.61 -1.01
C ALA A 56 10.34 11.66 0.18
N SER A 57 11.32 10.74 0.07
CA SER A 57 11.70 9.87 1.19
C SER A 57 12.14 10.64 2.43
N ARG A 58 12.95 11.69 2.25
CA ARG A 58 13.40 12.54 3.35
C ARG A 58 12.26 13.31 3.99
N GLU A 59 11.38 13.92 3.17
CA GLU A 59 10.18 14.62 3.65
C GLU A 59 9.30 13.70 4.50
N TYR A 60 9.00 12.50 3.99
CA TYR A 60 8.24 11.51 4.71
C TYR A 60 8.87 11.17 6.07
N LEU A 61 10.15 10.81 6.08
CA LEU A 61 10.84 10.41 7.30
C LEU A 61 10.95 11.56 8.32
N ALA A 62 11.11 12.82 7.84
CA ALA A 62 11.12 13.99 8.71
C ALA A 62 9.73 14.22 9.34
N ASN A 63 8.66 14.18 8.54
CA ASN A 63 7.29 14.30 9.07
C ASN A 63 6.97 13.18 10.06
N LEU A 64 7.38 11.94 9.77
CA LEU A 64 7.21 10.81 10.69
C LEU A 64 7.98 11.03 12.01
N GLN A 65 9.24 11.48 11.93
CA GLN A 65 10.03 11.79 13.13
C GLN A 65 9.39 12.89 13.97
N HIS A 66 8.95 13.99 13.33
CA HIS A 66 8.29 15.09 14.03
C HIS A 66 6.98 14.67 14.70
N ALA A 67 6.17 13.85 14.01
CA ALA A 67 4.87 13.44 14.52
C ALA A 67 4.94 12.35 15.59
N THR A 68 5.92 11.43 15.50
CA THR A 68 5.92 10.20 16.30
C THR A 68 7.19 9.96 17.11
N GLY A 69 8.30 10.64 16.78
CA GLY A 69 9.61 10.36 17.39
C GLY A 69 10.24 9.02 16.97
N ALA A 70 9.68 8.32 15.98
CA ALA A 70 9.99 6.92 15.66
C ALA A 70 11.45 6.65 15.28
N LEU A 71 12.19 7.66 14.81
CA LEU A 71 13.61 7.53 14.47
C LEU A 71 14.55 7.92 15.63
N GLY A 72 14.03 8.60 16.65
CA GLY A 72 14.81 9.12 17.80
C GLY A 72 15.78 10.25 17.44
N ARG A 73 15.85 10.66 16.17
CA ARG A 73 16.72 11.73 15.65
C ARG A 73 16.24 12.21 14.29
N GLU A 74 16.74 13.33 13.84
CA GLU A 74 16.48 13.82 12.48
C GLU A 74 17.00 12.86 11.40
N PRO A 75 16.17 12.58 10.37
CA PRO A 75 16.55 11.65 9.31
C PRO A 75 17.64 12.21 8.39
N GLY A 76 18.67 11.41 8.17
CA GLY A 76 19.80 11.72 7.28
C GLY A 76 19.78 10.92 5.98
N PRO A 77 20.86 11.06 5.16
CA PRO A 77 21.01 10.30 3.91
C PRO A 77 20.98 8.77 4.10
N ARG A 78 21.51 8.29 5.22
CA ARG A 78 21.49 6.85 5.56
C ARG A 78 20.07 6.32 5.76
N ASP A 79 19.16 7.13 6.30
CA ASP A 79 17.77 6.74 6.52
C ASP A 79 17.01 6.67 5.20
N THR A 80 17.23 7.63 4.31
CA THR A 80 16.64 7.57 2.97
C THR A 80 17.16 6.37 2.16
N LEU A 81 18.46 6.06 2.25
CA LEU A 81 19.03 4.85 1.62
C LEU A 81 18.41 3.57 2.22
N ARG A 82 18.25 3.51 3.55
CA ARG A 82 17.59 2.39 4.23
C ARG A 82 16.14 2.22 3.79
N HIS A 83 15.43 3.33 3.56
CA HIS A 83 14.05 3.30 3.04
C HIS A 83 14.01 2.68 1.63
N PHE A 84 14.93 3.05 0.73
CA PHE A 84 15.05 2.44 -0.60
C PHE A 84 15.41 0.95 -0.51
N LEU A 85 16.32 0.57 0.39
CA LEU A 85 16.69 -0.83 0.62
C LEU A 85 15.52 -1.66 1.14
N SER A 86 14.71 -1.09 2.07
CA SER A 86 13.49 -1.74 2.57
C SER A 86 12.50 -2.03 1.44
N PHE A 87 12.30 -1.06 0.55
CA PHE A 87 11.46 -1.27 -0.64
C PHE A 87 11.97 -2.41 -1.53
N ALA A 88 13.28 -2.42 -1.82
CA ALA A 88 13.87 -3.43 -2.67
C ALA A 88 13.83 -4.85 -2.05
N ASP A 89 14.10 -4.96 -0.75
CA ASP A 89 13.94 -6.21 0.01
C ASP A 89 12.47 -6.69 -0.01
N THR A 90 11.50 -5.76 0.09
CA THR A 90 10.07 -6.09 0.04
C THR A 90 9.64 -6.61 -1.33
N ILE A 91 10.22 -6.12 -2.42
CA ILE A 91 9.96 -6.68 -3.77
C ILE A 91 10.36 -8.17 -3.82
N LEU A 92 11.51 -8.54 -3.25
CA LEU A 92 11.89 -9.95 -3.16
C LEU A 92 10.88 -10.74 -2.32
N ASP A 93 10.51 -10.23 -1.14
CA ASP A 93 9.56 -10.91 -0.26
C ASP A 93 8.20 -11.11 -0.95
N LYS A 94 7.73 -10.14 -1.77
CA LYS A 94 6.54 -10.29 -2.63
C LYS A 94 6.68 -11.46 -3.60
N MET A 95 7.80 -11.56 -4.30
CA MET A 95 8.06 -12.66 -5.24
C MET A 95 8.10 -14.01 -4.52
N LEU A 96 8.68 -14.07 -3.32
CA LEU A 96 8.75 -15.28 -2.50
C LEU A 96 7.38 -15.69 -1.95
N ALA A 97 6.60 -14.72 -1.48
CA ALA A 97 5.25 -14.96 -0.95
C ALA A 97 4.35 -15.56 -2.03
N VAL A 98 4.27 -14.89 -3.18
CA VAL A 98 3.46 -15.36 -4.31
C VAL A 98 3.97 -16.70 -4.87
N GLY A 99 5.29 -16.86 -4.96
CA GLY A 99 5.90 -18.10 -5.41
C GLY A 99 5.79 -19.28 -4.43
N GLY A 100 5.10 -19.11 -3.29
CA GLY A 100 4.93 -20.16 -2.26
C GLY A 100 6.23 -20.57 -1.58
N ARG A 101 7.23 -19.70 -1.57
CA ARG A 101 8.57 -19.96 -1.03
C ARG A 101 8.88 -19.15 0.22
N TYR A 102 7.95 -18.32 0.63
CA TYR A 102 8.08 -17.59 1.88
C TYR A 102 7.81 -18.54 3.06
N ARG A 103 8.60 -18.37 4.12
CA ARG A 103 8.43 -19.15 5.36
C ARG A 103 7.33 -18.53 6.20
N PHE A 104 6.12 -19.04 6.08
CA PHE A 104 4.92 -18.55 6.77
C PHE A 104 4.92 -18.80 8.29
N ASP A 105 5.85 -19.62 8.80
CA ASP A 105 6.12 -19.76 10.24
C ASP A 105 6.58 -18.46 10.92
N ARG A 106 7.01 -17.46 10.13
CA ARG A 106 7.43 -16.14 10.57
C ARG A 106 6.37 -15.04 10.40
N LEU A 107 5.12 -15.42 10.25
CA LEU A 107 4.02 -14.47 10.20
C LEU A 107 3.33 -14.36 11.55
N ARG A 108 3.09 -13.10 11.97
CA ARG A 108 2.22 -12.77 13.08
C ARG A 108 0.96 -12.10 12.56
N PHE A 109 -0.16 -12.36 13.23
CA PHE A 109 -1.44 -11.77 12.87
C PHE A 109 -1.98 -10.99 14.07
N VAL A 110 -2.23 -9.69 13.84
CA VAL A 110 -2.94 -8.80 14.76
C VAL A 110 -4.35 -8.59 14.23
N GLY A 111 -5.36 -8.74 15.08
CA GLY A 111 -6.76 -8.67 14.67
C GLY A 111 -7.28 -9.95 13.98
N ARG A 112 -6.57 -11.09 14.14
CA ARG A 112 -6.95 -12.36 13.53
C ARG A 112 -8.36 -12.82 13.93
N ALA A 113 -8.71 -12.70 15.22
CA ALA A 113 -10.03 -13.09 15.71
C ALA A 113 -11.16 -12.30 15.04
N GLU A 114 -10.94 -11.02 14.76
CA GLU A 114 -11.88 -10.15 14.07
C GLU A 114 -12.07 -10.54 12.61
N LEU A 115 -10.95 -10.87 11.91
CA LEU A 115 -11.01 -11.38 10.54
C LEU A 115 -11.75 -12.72 10.49
N GLU A 116 -11.43 -13.65 11.40
CA GLU A 116 -12.09 -14.95 11.49
C GLU A 116 -13.59 -14.81 11.80
N ALA A 117 -13.98 -13.89 12.68
CA ALA A 117 -15.38 -13.58 12.93
C ALA A 117 -16.09 -13.05 11.67
N GLN A 118 -15.42 -12.17 10.90
CA GLN A 118 -15.96 -11.68 9.64
C GLN A 118 -16.12 -12.83 8.62
N MET A 119 -15.14 -13.70 8.50
CA MET A 119 -15.22 -14.89 7.61
C MET A 119 -16.36 -15.82 8.03
N LYS A 120 -16.52 -16.08 9.33
CA LYS A 120 -17.60 -16.92 9.87
C LYS A 120 -18.98 -16.33 9.67
N SER A 121 -19.10 -15.01 9.51
CA SER A 121 -20.39 -14.36 9.20
C SER A 121 -20.92 -14.75 7.80
N GLY A 122 -20.09 -15.38 6.96
CA GLY A 122 -20.42 -15.71 5.58
C GLY A 122 -20.42 -14.52 4.62
N ARG A 123 -20.13 -13.31 5.13
CA ARG A 123 -20.09 -12.07 4.35
C ARG A 123 -18.69 -11.48 4.32
N GLY A 124 -18.20 -11.04 3.14
CA GLY A 124 -16.92 -10.40 2.99
C GLY A 124 -16.89 -8.96 3.52
N ALA A 125 -15.74 -8.29 3.32
CA ALA A 125 -15.53 -6.90 3.70
C ALA A 125 -14.70 -6.16 2.65
N LEU A 126 -14.75 -4.83 2.66
CA LEU A 126 -13.79 -4.01 1.93
C LEU A 126 -12.54 -3.80 2.80
N LEU A 127 -11.39 -4.19 2.27
CA LEU A 127 -10.09 -3.98 2.89
C LEU A 127 -9.49 -2.70 2.32
N VAL A 128 -9.31 -1.68 3.15
CA VAL A 128 -8.52 -0.50 2.78
C VAL A 128 -7.09 -0.70 3.22
N THR A 129 -6.16 -0.53 2.29
CA THR A 129 -4.72 -0.77 2.53
C THR A 129 -3.89 0.45 2.13
N ALA A 130 -2.61 0.43 2.46
CA ALA A 130 -1.61 1.40 2.01
C ALA A 130 -0.46 0.69 1.29
N HIS A 131 0.41 1.46 0.63
CA HIS A 131 1.64 0.91 0.06
C HIS A 131 2.68 0.67 1.17
N ILE A 132 2.28 -0.12 2.17
CA ILE A 132 3.06 -0.45 3.36
C ILE A 132 3.49 -1.91 3.33
N GLY A 133 4.79 -2.17 3.46
CA GLY A 133 5.37 -3.51 3.54
C GLY A 133 4.93 -4.45 2.40
N CYS A 134 4.74 -5.72 2.73
CA CYS A 134 4.43 -6.78 1.77
C CYS A 134 2.99 -7.30 1.94
N LEU A 135 2.03 -6.68 1.27
CA LEU A 135 0.62 -7.10 1.33
C LEU A 135 0.39 -8.49 0.73
N GLU A 136 1.27 -8.95 -0.14
CA GLU A 136 1.21 -10.29 -0.73
C GLU A 136 1.40 -11.39 0.33
N MET A 137 1.96 -11.07 1.50
CA MET A 137 1.98 -11.97 2.65
C MET A 137 0.57 -12.32 3.14
N CYS A 138 -0.42 -11.48 2.89
CA CYS A 138 -1.82 -11.77 3.20
C CYS A 138 -2.36 -12.94 2.37
N GLN A 139 -1.69 -13.31 1.25
CA GLN A 139 -2.01 -14.54 0.51
C GLN A 139 -1.74 -15.81 1.33
N ALA A 140 -0.88 -15.74 2.35
CA ALA A 140 -0.71 -16.85 3.28
C ALA A 140 -1.99 -17.17 4.06
N LEU A 141 -2.89 -16.20 4.20
CA LEU A 141 -4.24 -16.44 4.72
C LEU A 141 -5.14 -17.12 3.68
N ALA A 142 -4.84 -16.94 2.39
CA ALA A 142 -5.59 -17.57 1.30
C ALA A 142 -5.26 -19.07 1.15
N ASP A 143 -4.17 -19.55 1.75
CA ASP A 143 -3.95 -21.00 1.94
C ASP A 143 -4.91 -21.59 3.01
N ALA A 144 -5.58 -20.74 3.83
CA ALA A 144 -6.86 -21.11 4.42
C ALA A 144 -7.87 -21.26 3.26
N PRO A 145 -8.48 -22.44 3.05
CA PRO A 145 -9.19 -22.80 1.80
C PRO A 145 -10.39 -21.94 1.44
N HIS A 146 -10.59 -20.80 2.10
CA HIS A 146 -11.83 -20.01 2.02
C HIS A 146 -11.64 -18.48 1.84
N LEU A 147 -10.40 -17.93 1.82
CA LEU A 147 -10.23 -16.49 1.63
C LEU A 147 -10.08 -16.16 0.14
N LYS A 148 -11.18 -15.78 -0.51
CA LYS A 148 -11.15 -15.23 -1.86
C LYS A 148 -10.94 -13.72 -1.78
N LEU A 149 -9.92 -13.20 -2.49
CA LEU A 149 -9.56 -11.79 -2.49
C LEU A 149 -9.58 -11.22 -3.90
N THR A 150 -10.33 -10.13 -4.10
CA THR A 150 -10.27 -9.27 -5.30
C THR A 150 -9.53 -7.99 -4.97
N VAL A 151 -8.45 -7.67 -5.68
CA VAL A 151 -7.66 -6.44 -5.47
C VAL A 151 -7.95 -5.45 -6.56
N LEU A 152 -8.40 -4.26 -6.18
CA LEU A 152 -8.62 -3.13 -7.08
C LEU A 152 -7.31 -2.39 -7.32
N VAL A 153 -6.88 -2.31 -8.58
CA VAL A 153 -5.61 -1.69 -8.98
C VAL A 153 -5.81 -0.52 -9.93
N HIS A 154 -4.99 0.52 -9.82
CA HIS A 154 -5.16 1.77 -10.57
C HIS A 154 -4.34 1.87 -11.85
N THR A 155 -3.37 0.99 -12.12
CA THR A 155 -2.39 1.21 -13.18
C THR A 155 -2.00 -0.02 -13.99
N LEU A 156 -1.71 0.23 -15.28
CA LEU A 156 -1.03 -0.70 -16.19
C LEU A 156 0.35 -1.19 -15.66
N HIS A 157 1.01 -0.42 -14.78
CA HIS A 157 2.28 -0.84 -14.15
C HIS A 157 2.08 -1.99 -13.18
N ALA A 158 0.98 -2.01 -12.44
CA ALA A 158 0.61 -3.15 -11.63
C ALA A 158 0.43 -4.41 -12.50
N GLU A 159 -0.08 -4.29 -13.72
CA GLU A 159 -0.29 -5.44 -14.63
C GLU A 159 1.01 -6.16 -15.01
N ARG A 160 2.10 -5.42 -15.25
CA ARG A 160 3.39 -6.04 -15.64
C ARG A 160 4.03 -6.76 -14.47
N PHE A 161 4.02 -6.15 -13.30
CA PHE A 161 4.48 -6.82 -12.09
C PHE A 161 3.59 -8.02 -11.78
N ASN A 162 2.28 -7.89 -11.90
CA ASN A 162 1.33 -8.97 -11.72
C ASN A 162 1.53 -10.11 -12.72
N ARG A 163 1.88 -9.84 -13.99
CA ARG A 163 2.27 -10.89 -14.94
C ARG A 163 3.50 -11.68 -14.47
N ILE A 164 4.44 -11.03 -13.78
CA ILE A 164 5.56 -11.74 -13.16
C ILE A 164 5.05 -12.64 -12.03
N LEU A 165 4.18 -12.11 -11.16
CA LEU A 165 3.60 -12.86 -10.05
C LEU A 165 2.73 -14.03 -10.55
N GLU A 166 1.94 -13.84 -11.60
CA GLU A 166 1.12 -14.88 -12.21
C GLU A 166 1.94 -16.01 -12.85
N ARG A 167 3.11 -15.69 -13.43
CA ARG A 167 4.08 -16.70 -13.91
C ARG A 167 4.73 -17.47 -12.77
N LEU A 168 4.88 -16.86 -11.59
CA LEU A 168 5.43 -17.52 -10.40
C LEU A 168 4.43 -18.47 -9.75
N ALA A 169 3.13 -18.18 -9.83
CA ALA A 169 2.07 -18.97 -9.22
C ALA A 169 0.79 -18.95 -10.09
N PRO A 170 0.75 -19.74 -11.20
CA PRO A 170 -0.42 -19.83 -12.04
C PRO A 170 -1.64 -20.33 -11.23
N GLY A 171 -2.76 -19.59 -11.35
CA GLY A 171 -4.04 -19.99 -10.74
C GLY A 171 -4.18 -19.70 -9.24
N ARG A 172 -3.23 -19.00 -8.59
CA ARG A 172 -3.44 -18.52 -7.21
C ARG A 172 -4.41 -17.35 -7.17
N ALA A 173 -5.28 -17.41 -6.22
CA ALA A 173 -6.62 -16.83 -6.08
C ALA A 173 -6.72 -15.28 -5.96
N MET A 174 -5.71 -14.48 -6.33
CA MET A 174 -5.89 -13.02 -6.39
C MET A 174 -6.44 -12.59 -7.74
N ARG A 175 -7.66 -12.12 -7.75
CA ARG A 175 -8.25 -11.47 -8.92
C ARG A 175 -7.92 -10.00 -8.88
N LEU A 176 -7.31 -9.50 -9.96
CA LEU A 176 -7.04 -8.08 -10.12
C LEU A 176 -8.15 -7.47 -10.98
N LEU A 177 -8.66 -6.35 -10.52
CA LEU A 177 -9.64 -5.56 -11.24
C LEU A 177 -9.14 -4.12 -11.35
N GLN A 178 -9.14 -3.55 -12.56
CA GLN A 178 -8.74 -2.16 -12.73
C GLN A 178 -9.82 -1.21 -12.20
N VAL A 179 -9.43 -0.22 -11.41
CA VAL A 179 -10.37 0.78 -10.85
C VAL A 179 -11.01 1.64 -11.96
N THR A 180 -10.33 1.80 -13.10
CA THR A 180 -10.88 2.47 -14.30
C THR A 180 -12.06 1.74 -14.91
N GLU A 181 -12.26 0.47 -14.54
CA GLU A 181 -13.34 -0.40 -15.00
C GLU A 181 -14.52 -0.46 -14.02
N LEU A 182 -14.56 0.41 -13.00
CA LEU A 182 -15.66 0.47 -12.05
C LEU A 182 -16.92 1.08 -12.70
N THR A 183 -17.63 0.25 -13.42
CA THR A 183 -18.96 0.53 -13.95
C THR A 183 -20.05 0.17 -12.93
N PRO A 184 -21.30 0.58 -13.12
CA PRO A 184 -22.41 0.07 -12.29
C PRO A 184 -22.50 -1.47 -12.27
N ALA A 185 -22.23 -2.12 -13.40
CA ALA A 185 -22.19 -3.58 -13.48
C ALA A 185 -21.06 -4.19 -12.61
N THR A 186 -19.89 -3.56 -12.63
CA THR A 186 -18.77 -3.97 -11.76
C THR A 186 -19.11 -3.80 -10.27
N ALA A 187 -19.82 -2.71 -9.91
CA ALA A 187 -20.26 -2.51 -8.52
C ALA A 187 -21.24 -3.61 -8.07
N VAL A 188 -22.18 -4.02 -8.95
CA VAL A 188 -23.09 -5.15 -8.68
C VAL A 188 -22.31 -6.45 -8.50
N LEU A 189 -21.34 -6.72 -9.36
CA LEU A 189 -20.48 -7.91 -9.26
C LEU A 189 -19.70 -7.93 -7.94
N LEU A 190 -19.12 -6.78 -7.52
CA LEU A 190 -18.41 -6.68 -6.24
C LEU A 190 -19.36 -6.89 -5.06
N ALA A 191 -20.59 -6.37 -5.12
CA ALA A 191 -21.59 -6.60 -4.08
C ALA A 191 -21.91 -8.10 -3.94
N GLN A 192 -22.16 -8.80 -5.05
CA GLN A 192 -22.38 -10.25 -5.06
C GLN A 192 -21.21 -11.04 -4.47
N ARG A 193 -19.97 -10.62 -4.78
CA ARG A 193 -18.77 -11.26 -4.21
C ARG A 193 -18.69 -11.06 -2.68
N ILE A 194 -18.92 -9.83 -2.21
CA ILE A 194 -18.98 -9.53 -0.77
C ILE A 194 -20.05 -10.38 -0.09
N ASP A 195 -21.24 -10.50 -0.67
CA ASP A 195 -22.33 -11.31 -0.12
C ASP A 195 -22.02 -12.81 -0.16
N ALA A 196 -21.13 -13.25 -1.07
CA ALA A 196 -20.60 -14.62 -1.13
C ALA A 196 -19.37 -14.86 -0.22
N GLY A 197 -19.02 -13.92 0.67
CA GLY A 197 -17.90 -14.03 1.60
C GLY A 197 -16.54 -13.64 1.03
N GLU A 198 -16.48 -13.10 -0.21
CA GLU A 198 -15.21 -12.64 -0.78
C GLU A 198 -14.81 -11.26 -0.24
N PHE A 199 -13.50 -11.03 -0.08
CA PHE A 199 -12.95 -9.74 0.32
C PHE A 199 -12.54 -8.93 -0.91
N VAL A 200 -12.69 -7.60 -0.82
CA VAL A 200 -12.26 -6.66 -1.86
C VAL A 200 -11.24 -5.72 -1.25
N ALA A 201 -10.04 -5.62 -1.83
CA ALA A 201 -8.98 -4.72 -1.34
C ALA A 201 -8.79 -3.53 -2.28
N ILE A 202 -8.57 -2.35 -1.70
CA ILE A 202 -8.27 -1.10 -2.41
C ILE A 202 -7.23 -0.30 -1.64
N ALA A 203 -6.29 0.33 -2.36
CA ALA A 203 -5.33 1.25 -1.75
C ALA A 203 -6.03 2.58 -1.37
N GLY A 204 -5.83 3.02 -0.12
CA GLY A 204 -6.39 4.25 0.44
C GLY A 204 -5.38 5.38 0.59
N ASP A 205 -4.13 5.19 0.16
CA ASP A 205 -3.03 6.14 0.35
C ASP A 205 -2.51 6.77 -0.95
N ARG A 206 -3.09 6.47 -2.12
CA ARG A 206 -2.68 7.09 -3.40
C ARG A 206 -3.85 7.72 -4.10
N VAL A 207 -3.69 9.02 -4.37
CA VAL A 207 -4.63 9.76 -5.21
C VAL A 207 -4.38 9.41 -6.68
N PRO A 208 -5.38 8.94 -7.43
CA PRO A 208 -5.24 8.70 -8.86
C PRO A 208 -4.84 9.98 -9.62
N VAL A 209 -3.96 9.87 -10.61
CA VAL A 209 -3.44 11.02 -11.39
C VAL A 209 -4.56 11.84 -12.05
N GLN A 210 -5.65 11.19 -12.42
CA GLN A 210 -6.82 11.83 -13.05
C GLN A 210 -7.89 12.25 -12.04
N ALA A 211 -7.65 12.03 -10.73
CA ALA A 211 -8.61 12.37 -9.70
C ALA A 211 -8.68 13.89 -9.51
N GLY A 212 -9.84 14.47 -9.75
CA GLY A 212 -10.12 15.85 -9.38
C GLY A 212 -10.30 16.01 -7.85
N ARG A 213 -10.33 17.27 -7.38
CA ARG A 213 -10.59 17.61 -5.96
C ARG A 213 -11.86 16.96 -5.37
N ALA A 214 -12.83 16.62 -6.21
CA ALA A 214 -14.07 15.96 -5.78
C ALA A 214 -13.87 14.52 -5.27
N SER A 215 -12.76 13.86 -5.66
CA SER A 215 -12.44 12.48 -5.29
C SER A 215 -11.41 12.36 -4.16
N THR A 216 -11.04 13.49 -3.54
CA THR A 216 -10.11 13.54 -2.41
C THR A 216 -10.66 14.34 -1.24
N VAL A 217 -10.20 14.02 -0.05
CA VAL A 217 -10.43 14.78 1.19
C VAL A 217 -9.09 14.95 1.90
N ASP A 218 -8.95 16.09 2.59
CA ASP A 218 -7.78 16.30 3.44
C ASP A 218 -8.03 15.67 4.81
N ALA A 219 -7.02 14.96 5.32
CA ALA A 219 -6.98 14.43 6.67
C ALA A 219 -5.63 14.71 7.32
N PRO A 220 -5.56 14.88 8.65
CA PRO A 220 -4.30 14.98 9.37
C PRO A 220 -3.48 13.70 9.13
N PHE A 221 -2.21 13.86 8.74
CA PHE A 221 -1.29 12.75 8.55
C PHE A 221 0.16 13.21 8.78
N LEU A 222 0.80 12.59 9.75
CA LEU A 222 2.18 12.89 10.18
C LEU A 222 2.37 14.40 10.45
N GLY A 223 1.43 14.99 11.22
CA GLY A 223 1.47 16.39 11.65
C GLY A 223 1.06 17.42 10.59
N ARG A 224 0.68 17.00 9.38
CA ARG A 224 0.28 17.89 8.28
C ARG A 224 -1.03 17.44 7.64
N PRO A 225 -1.84 18.36 7.08
CA PRO A 225 -2.96 17.97 6.22
C PRO A 225 -2.42 17.26 4.98
N ALA A 226 -3.03 16.12 4.63
CA ALA A 226 -2.65 15.34 3.46
C ALA A 226 -3.88 14.88 2.68
N PRO A 227 -3.83 14.84 1.33
CA PRO A 227 -4.96 14.42 0.51
C PRO A 227 -5.08 12.89 0.49
N PHE A 228 -6.25 12.39 0.86
CA PHE A 228 -6.61 10.98 0.79
C PHE A 228 -7.73 10.75 -0.24
N PRO A 229 -7.68 9.65 -1.02
CA PRO A 229 -8.75 9.32 -1.95
C PRO A 229 -10.01 8.86 -1.20
N THR A 230 -11.19 9.29 -1.68
CA THR A 230 -12.48 8.93 -1.09
C THR A 230 -13.01 7.58 -1.59
N GLY A 231 -12.35 6.98 -2.59
CA GLY A 231 -12.83 5.80 -3.32
C GLY A 231 -13.19 4.61 -2.43
N ALA A 232 -12.34 4.31 -1.43
CA ALA A 232 -12.58 3.22 -0.49
C ALA A 232 -13.87 3.41 0.32
N TYR A 233 -14.11 4.62 0.83
CA TYR A 233 -15.27 4.93 1.66
C TYR A 233 -16.57 4.94 0.84
N VAL A 234 -16.50 5.51 -0.38
CA VAL A 234 -17.62 5.51 -1.32
C VAL A 234 -17.99 4.09 -1.72
N LEU A 235 -17.00 3.27 -2.03
CA LEU A 235 -17.22 1.88 -2.42
C LEU A 235 -17.78 1.05 -1.25
N ALA A 236 -17.23 1.16 -0.04
CA ALA A 236 -17.75 0.46 1.13
C ALA A 236 -19.22 0.85 1.45
N SER A 237 -19.56 2.15 1.32
CA SER A 237 -20.92 2.63 1.48
C SER A 237 -21.87 2.07 0.42
N LEU A 238 -21.42 1.99 -0.84
CA LEU A 238 -22.20 1.42 -1.95
C LEU A 238 -22.43 -0.08 -1.78
N LEU A 239 -21.38 -0.81 -1.40
CA LEU A 239 -21.41 -2.27 -1.18
C LEU A 239 -22.10 -2.63 0.16
N LYS A 240 -22.41 -1.65 0.99
CA LYS A 240 -23.02 -1.83 2.34
C LYS A 240 -22.28 -2.88 3.17
N CYS A 241 -20.96 -2.90 3.11
CA CYS A 241 -20.12 -3.88 3.78
C CYS A 241 -19.22 -3.23 4.85
N PRO A 242 -18.67 -4.03 5.77
CA PRO A 242 -17.66 -3.55 6.70
C PRO A 242 -16.44 -2.99 5.98
N LEU A 243 -15.82 -1.98 6.59
CA LEU A 243 -14.54 -1.41 6.15
C LEU A 243 -13.47 -1.81 7.17
N VAL A 244 -12.42 -2.47 6.69
CA VAL A 244 -11.33 -2.97 7.53
C VAL A 244 -10.00 -2.45 6.98
N MET A 245 -9.15 -1.88 7.82
CA MET A 245 -7.77 -1.58 7.44
C MET A 245 -6.96 -2.87 7.43
N MET A 246 -6.15 -3.03 6.37
CA MET A 246 -5.17 -4.11 6.26
C MET A 246 -3.79 -3.53 6.01
N GLY A 247 -2.82 -3.95 6.82
CA GLY A 247 -1.41 -3.58 6.66
C GLY A 247 -0.51 -4.78 6.87
N CYS A 248 0.71 -4.72 6.33
CA CYS A 248 1.75 -5.69 6.60
C CYS A 248 3.05 -4.94 6.85
N ILE A 249 3.68 -5.14 8.00
CA ILE A 249 4.95 -4.51 8.35
C ILE A 249 5.98 -5.56 8.74
N ARG A 250 7.25 -5.25 8.49
CA ARG A 250 8.37 -6.08 8.94
C ARG A 250 8.80 -5.68 10.35
N GLN A 251 8.90 -6.65 11.23
CA GLN A 251 9.42 -6.52 12.58
C GLN A 251 10.60 -7.49 12.78
N GLY A 252 11.83 -6.99 12.54
CA GLY A 252 13.02 -7.84 12.52
C GLY A 252 12.97 -8.89 11.41
N ASP A 253 12.98 -10.17 11.79
CA ASP A 253 12.90 -11.32 10.86
C ASP A 253 11.47 -11.83 10.64
N THR A 254 10.46 -11.21 11.25
CA THR A 254 9.06 -11.57 11.13
C THR A 254 8.27 -10.51 10.36
N HIS A 255 7.18 -10.91 9.71
CA HIS A 255 6.19 -9.98 9.20
C HIS A 255 4.94 -10.03 10.08
N GLU A 256 4.36 -8.88 10.32
CA GLU A 256 3.12 -8.74 11.07
C GLU A 256 2.03 -8.22 10.13
N ILE A 257 0.99 -9.02 9.96
CA ILE A 257 -0.20 -8.66 9.22
C ILE A 257 -1.23 -8.14 10.23
N VAL A 258 -1.72 -6.93 9.97
CA VAL A 258 -2.63 -6.22 10.86
C VAL A 258 -3.97 -6.06 10.18
N PHE A 259 -5.03 -6.43 10.88
CA PHE A 259 -6.42 -6.17 10.50
C PHE A 259 -7.08 -5.35 11.62
N GLU A 260 -7.58 -4.17 11.27
CA GLU A 260 -8.29 -3.31 12.21
C GLU A 260 -9.60 -2.83 11.58
N ARG A 261 -10.72 -3.10 12.21
CA ARG A 261 -12.02 -2.63 11.75
C ARG A 261 -12.12 -1.11 11.88
N LEU A 262 -12.41 -0.44 10.77
CA LEU A 262 -12.69 0.99 10.72
C LEU A 262 -14.19 1.27 10.91
N ALA A 263 -15.06 0.44 10.31
CA ALA A 263 -16.49 0.59 10.46
C ALA A 263 -17.22 -0.71 10.12
N ASP A 264 -18.33 -0.99 10.82
CA ASP A 264 -19.26 -2.08 10.46
C ASP A 264 -20.08 -1.73 9.22
N ALA A 265 -20.35 -0.45 9.01
CA ALA A 265 -21.01 0.09 7.83
C ALA A 265 -20.56 1.54 7.61
N VAL A 266 -20.11 1.84 6.41
CA VAL A 266 -19.75 3.22 6.03
C VAL A 266 -21.02 3.98 5.68
N ARG A 267 -21.27 5.08 6.40
CA ARG A 267 -22.43 5.97 6.19
C ARG A 267 -21.94 7.29 5.63
N LEU A 268 -22.44 7.66 4.44
CA LEU A 268 -22.12 8.89 3.74
C LEU A 268 -23.40 9.70 3.49
N PRO A 269 -23.89 10.48 4.49
CA PRO A 269 -25.06 11.34 4.33
C PRO A 269 -24.88 12.32 3.17
N ARG A 270 -25.93 12.57 2.37
CA ARG A 270 -25.81 13.45 1.20
C ARG A 270 -25.40 14.87 1.57
N ALA A 271 -25.91 15.41 2.68
CA ALA A 271 -25.61 16.76 3.15
C ALA A 271 -24.14 16.92 3.56
N ASP A 272 -23.53 15.87 4.22
CA ASP A 272 -22.20 15.94 4.83
C ASP A 272 -21.25 14.89 4.28
N ARG A 273 -21.44 14.48 3.03
CA ARG A 273 -20.67 13.38 2.42
C ARG A 273 -19.16 13.61 2.49
N ARG A 274 -18.72 14.86 2.22
CA ARG A 274 -17.30 15.21 2.23
C ARG A 274 -16.71 15.14 3.63
N ALA A 275 -17.42 15.67 4.63
CA ALA A 275 -17.00 15.60 6.03
C ALA A 275 -16.96 14.17 6.55
N ALA A 276 -17.96 13.34 6.20
CA ALA A 276 -17.96 11.93 6.54
C ALA A 276 -16.77 11.17 5.93
N CYS A 277 -16.45 11.41 4.65
CA CYS A 277 -15.25 10.84 4.02
C CYS A 277 -13.97 11.30 4.71
N ALA A 278 -13.87 12.57 5.10
CA ALA A 278 -12.71 13.10 5.82
C ALA A 278 -12.52 12.45 7.20
N ALA A 279 -13.61 12.16 7.90
CA ALA A 279 -13.55 11.45 9.18
C ALA A 279 -13.02 10.02 9.03
N TYR A 280 -13.49 9.26 8.04
CA TYR A 280 -12.95 7.92 7.74
C TYR A 280 -11.49 7.98 7.28
N ALA A 281 -11.12 8.99 6.49
CA ALA A 281 -9.74 9.19 6.05
C ALA A 281 -8.82 9.51 7.25
N ALA A 282 -9.29 10.31 8.20
CA ALA A 282 -8.52 10.63 9.41
C ALA A 282 -8.31 9.39 10.30
N ASP A 283 -9.34 8.55 10.48
CA ASP A 283 -9.18 7.29 11.23
C ASP A 283 -8.20 6.33 10.53
N PHE A 284 -8.31 6.19 9.21
CA PHE A 284 -7.35 5.40 8.42
C PHE A 284 -5.93 5.94 8.53
N ALA A 285 -5.74 7.26 8.38
CA ALA A 285 -4.45 7.92 8.48
C ALA A 285 -3.81 7.71 9.87
N GLN A 286 -4.58 7.89 10.94
CA GLN A 286 -4.09 7.68 12.30
C GLN A 286 -3.64 6.23 12.54
N ARG A 287 -4.37 5.24 12.01
CA ARG A 287 -3.95 3.83 12.12
C ARG A 287 -2.70 3.55 11.31
N LEU A 288 -2.61 4.13 10.11
CA LEU A 288 -1.40 4.06 9.29
C LEU A 288 -0.20 4.66 10.01
N GLU A 289 -0.34 5.83 10.65
CA GLU A 289 0.72 6.45 11.47
C GLU A 289 1.23 5.50 12.57
N ARG A 290 0.32 4.80 13.27
CA ARG A 290 0.74 3.83 14.30
C ARG A 290 1.58 2.68 13.73
N LEU A 291 1.25 2.20 12.53
CA LEU A 291 2.06 1.18 11.86
C LEU A 291 3.41 1.73 11.44
N LEU A 292 3.44 2.95 10.88
CA LEU A 292 4.66 3.61 10.43
C LEU A 292 5.60 3.98 11.59
N ALA A 293 5.06 4.35 12.75
CA ALA A 293 5.87 4.55 13.95
C ALA A 293 6.63 3.29 14.39
N ARG A 294 6.05 2.11 14.12
CA ARG A 294 6.66 0.81 14.41
C ARG A 294 7.59 0.32 13.30
N ALA A 295 7.34 0.73 12.06
CA ALA A 295 8.09 0.33 10.86
C ALA A 295 8.39 1.53 9.95
N PRO A 296 9.32 2.43 10.36
CA PRO A 296 9.54 3.73 9.71
C PRO A 296 9.93 3.66 8.23
N TYR A 297 10.51 2.56 7.79
CA TYR A 297 11.02 2.41 6.42
C TYR A 297 10.12 1.55 5.52
N GLU A 298 8.88 1.26 5.95
CA GLU A 298 8.01 0.31 5.24
C GLU A 298 6.90 0.98 4.42
N TRP A 299 6.78 2.31 4.39
CA TRP A 299 5.80 3.00 3.53
C TRP A 299 6.44 3.44 2.22
N PHE A 300 6.14 2.76 1.13
CA PHE A 300 6.82 2.92 -0.15
C PHE A 300 6.22 4.03 -1.00
N ASN A 301 6.36 5.25 -0.47
CA ASN A 301 5.96 6.47 -1.11
C ASN A 301 7.21 7.31 -1.48
N PHE A 302 7.56 7.34 -2.76
CA PHE A 302 8.75 8.01 -3.30
C PHE A 302 8.39 9.21 -4.18
N TYR A 303 7.27 9.88 -3.89
CA TYR A 303 6.84 11.14 -4.51
C TYR A 303 6.31 12.09 -3.43
N SER A 304 6.19 13.40 -3.74
CA SER A 304 5.70 14.41 -2.79
C SER A 304 4.22 14.14 -2.46
N PHE A 305 3.98 13.45 -1.35
CA PHE A 305 2.65 12.97 -0.96
C PHE A 305 1.73 14.13 -0.58
N TRP A 306 2.27 15.12 0.14
CA TRP A 306 1.51 16.28 0.62
C TRP A 306 1.22 17.30 -0.48
N ASP A 307 1.98 17.29 -1.57
CA ASP A 307 1.84 18.23 -2.71
C ASP A 307 1.01 17.64 -3.87
N GLN A 308 0.23 16.59 -3.61
CA GLN A 308 -0.64 16.00 -4.64
C GLN A 308 -1.76 16.96 -5.05
N PRO A 309 -2.21 16.93 -6.34
CA PRO A 309 -3.34 17.71 -6.78
C PRO A 309 -4.60 17.35 -5.97
N GLY A 310 -5.11 18.27 -5.18
CA GLY A 310 -6.28 18.07 -4.31
C GLY A 310 -6.06 18.46 -2.85
N GLY A 311 -4.82 18.51 -2.37
CA GLY A 311 -4.49 19.00 -1.04
C GLY A 311 -4.63 20.52 -0.91
N ALA A 312 -4.94 21.02 0.30
CA ALA A 312 -4.84 22.42 0.63
C ALA A 312 -3.36 22.84 0.50
N ALA A 313 -3.09 23.96 -0.18
CA ALA A 313 -1.76 24.55 -0.18
C ALA A 313 -1.34 24.80 1.28
N ALA A 314 -0.18 24.28 1.69
CA ALA A 314 0.36 24.59 3.00
C ALA A 314 0.44 26.11 3.15
N PRO A 315 0.04 26.71 4.29
CA PRO A 315 0.25 28.11 4.52
C PRO A 315 1.75 28.39 4.38
N ALA A 316 2.09 29.36 3.54
CA ALA A 316 3.47 29.82 3.42
C ALA A 316 3.92 30.26 4.81
N MET A 317 4.90 29.55 5.38
CA MET A 317 5.60 30.06 6.55
C MET A 317 6.35 31.31 6.07
N HIS A 318 5.82 32.47 6.41
CA HIS A 318 6.56 33.72 6.35
C HIS A 318 7.59 33.69 7.49
N ASP A 319 8.86 33.87 7.11
CA ASP A 319 9.99 34.08 7.99
C ASP A 319 9.77 35.20 8.99
#